data_13444469fbe8ee87a68382bcc1d4b519
#
_entry.id   13444469fbe8ee87a68382bcc1d4b519
#
_cell.length_a   1.000
_cell.length_b   1.000
_cell.length_c   1.000
_cell.angle_alpha   90.00
_cell.angle_beta   90.00
_cell.angle_gamma   90.00
#
_symmetry.space_group_name_H-M   'P 1'
#
loop_
_entity.id
_entity.type
_entity.pdbx_description
1 polymer ?
#
loop_
_entity_poly.entity_id
_entity_poly.type
_entity_poly.pdbx_seq_one_letter_code
_entity_poly.pdbx_strand_id
1 'polypeptide(L)'
;MLYISDIPILKNIINFFNIKELFTETEQDEIKLTMVNLMDHFIETDPLRYSSPNFHSNISNYVYKNTFIMLHHLYDEDILEEEINKIYDKVNKIYFRKYYPIRSYENSFIRIKPNIENMLVKINHIENKPQPDQRTKEWYEFRYNLITASNAWKALKSQAAINQLIVEKCKHLDTSKYDVVNTSTPMHHGNKYEDVSIMFYEEKYNTKVKDYGCIKHDKHHFLGASPDGINIDNTSDRYGRMVEIKNPT
;
A
#
# COMPACT_ATOMS: atom_id res chain seq x y z
N MET A 1 -5.56 46.53 -34.68
CA MET A 1 -6.34 45.32 -34.41
C MET A 1 -6.71 45.38 -32.93
N LEU A 2 -7.98 45.60 -32.56
CA LEU A 2 -8.45 45.62 -31.18
C LEU A 2 -8.72 44.15 -30.78
N TYR A 3 -8.08 43.68 -29.75
CA TYR A 3 -8.37 42.36 -29.17
C TYR A 3 -9.63 42.46 -28.32
N ILE A 4 -10.46 41.43 -28.31
CA ILE A 4 -11.66 41.32 -27.48
C ILE A 4 -11.36 41.59 -26.00
N SER A 5 -10.16 41.26 -25.55
CA SER A 5 -9.63 41.55 -24.20
C SER A 5 -9.49 43.06 -23.88
N ASP A 6 -9.49 43.92 -24.88
CA ASP A 6 -9.28 45.37 -24.72
C ASP A 6 -10.59 46.13 -24.51
N ILE A 7 -11.73 45.44 -24.57
CA ILE A 7 -13.06 46.02 -24.33
C ILE A 7 -13.48 45.73 -22.87
N PRO A 8 -13.49 46.75 -21.99
CA PRO A 8 -13.77 46.57 -20.55
C PRO A 8 -15.12 45.90 -20.26
N ILE A 9 -16.13 46.15 -21.05
CA ILE A 9 -17.48 45.57 -20.94
C ILE A 9 -17.45 44.07 -21.23
N LEU A 10 -16.75 43.67 -22.29
CA LEU A 10 -16.59 42.24 -22.64
C LEU A 10 -15.77 41.49 -21.59
N LYS A 11 -14.74 42.15 -21.05
CA LYS A 11 -13.95 41.55 -19.93
C LYS A 11 -14.78 41.32 -18.68
N ASN A 12 -15.68 42.25 -18.36
CA ASN A 12 -16.63 42.09 -17.26
C ASN A 12 -17.69 41.01 -17.53
N ILE A 13 -18.16 40.92 -18.77
CA ILE A 13 -19.08 39.86 -19.22
C ILE A 13 -18.39 38.49 -19.16
N ILE A 14 -17.18 38.39 -19.67
CA ILE A 14 -16.37 37.16 -19.61
C ILE A 14 -16.09 36.77 -18.16
N ASN A 15 -15.80 37.72 -17.25
CA ASN A 15 -15.62 37.47 -15.82
C ASN A 15 -16.94 37.12 -15.12
N PHE A 16 -18.07 37.61 -15.60
CA PHE A 16 -19.40 37.26 -15.06
C PHE A 16 -19.87 35.88 -15.53
N PHE A 17 -19.52 35.50 -16.76
CA PHE A 17 -19.71 34.15 -17.32
C PHE A 17 -18.49 33.25 -17.15
N ASN A 18 -17.54 33.60 -16.29
CA ASN A 18 -16.54 32.66 -15.83
C ASN A 18 -17.27 31.52 -15.11
N ILE A 19 -17.70 30.56 -15.92
CA ILE A 19 -18.14 29.26 -15.48
C ILE A 19 -16.91 28.71 -14.74
N LYS A 20 -16.95 28.77 -13.43
CA LYS A 20 -15.82 28.38 -12.55
C LYS A 20 -15.45 26.91 -12.69
N GLU A 21 -16.34 26.13 -13.26
CA GLU A 21 -16.19 24.69 -13.42
C GLU A 21 -16.76 24.28 -14.78
N LEU A 22 -15.96 23.57 -15.56
CA LEU A 22 -16.34 23.06 -16.88
C LEU A 22 -17.45 22.01 -16.78
N PHE A 23 -17.49 21.27 -15.69
CA PHE A 23 -18.43 20.18 -15.43
C PHE A 23 -19.33 20.48 -14.23
N THR A 24 -20.60 20.14 -14.35
CA THR A 24 -21.54 20.11 -13.22
C THR A 24 -21.10 19.05 -12.20
N GLU A 25 -21.61 19.12 -10.96
CA GLU A 25 -21.30 18.12 -9.92
C GLU A 25 -21.62 16.69 -10.38
N THR A 26 -22.75 16.52 -11.05
CA THR A 26 -23.19 15.20 -11.58
C THR A 26 -22.19 14.68 -12.63
N GLU A 27 -21.79 15.52 -13.58
CA GLU A 27 -20.80 15.15 -14.60
C GLU A 27 -19.42 14.86 -13.98
N GLN A 28 -19.01 15.64 -12.98
CA GLN A 28 -17.77 15.35 -12.24
C GLN A 28 -17.81 14.00 -11.55
N ASP A 29 -18.95 13.61 -10.96
CA ASP A 29 -19.10 12.32 -10.30
C ASP A 29 -19.10 11.15 -11.28
N GLU A 30 -19.70 11.31 -12.45
CA GLU A 30 -19.63 10.33 -13.54
C GLU A 30 -18.22 10.18 -14.09
N ILE A 31 -17.49 11.28 -14.27
CA ILE A 31 -16.09 11.26 -14.69
C ILE A 31 -15.21 10.59 -13.63
N LYS A 32 -15.41 10.90 -12.33
CA LYS A 32 -14.68 10.25 -11.23
C LYS A 32 -14.91 8.74 -11.21
N LEU A 33 -16.16 8.30 -11.38
CA LEU A 33 -16.50 6.87 -11.44
C LEU A 33 -15.83 6.20 -12.63
N THR A 34 -15.86 6.85 -13.79
CA THR A 34 -15.19 6.36 -15.00
C THR A 34 -13.68 6.23 -14.80
N MET A 35 -13.04 7.22 -14.17
CA MET A 35 -11.60 7.16 -13.85
C MET A 35 -11.28 6.02 -12.90
N VAL A 36 -12.10 5.78 -11.87
CA VAL A 36 -11.94 4.64 -10.96
C VAL A 36 -12.00 3.31 -11.71
N ASN A 37 -12.99 3.15 -12.58
CA ASN A 37 -13.14 1.95 -13.39
C ASN A 37 -11.94 1.73 -14.34
N LEU A 38 -11.41 2.80 -14.93
CA LEU A 38 -10.20 2.74 -15.76
C LEU A 38 -8.97 2.35 -14.93
N MET A 39 -8.85 2.85 -13.69
CA MET A 39 -7.76 2.48 -12.79
C MET A 39 -7.86 1.00 -12.39
N ASP A 40 -9.04 0.53 -12.02
CA ASP A 40 -9.29 -0.88 -11.71
C ASP A 40 -8.94 -1.77 -12.92
N HIS A 41 -9.43 -1.42 -14.11
CA HIS A 41 -9.12 -2.18 -15.33
C HIS A 41 -7.63 -2.20 -15.65
N PHE A 42 -6.92 -1.06 -15.50
CA PHE A 42 -5.47 -0.99 -15.72
C PHE A 42 -4.70 -1.94 -14.80
N ILE A 43 -5.15 -2.07 -13.55
CA ILE A 43 -4.50 -2.91 -12.54
C ILE A 43 -4.87 -4.37 -12.73
N GLU A 44 -6.15 -4.68 -12.97
CA GLU A 44 -6.64 -6.05 -13.11
C GLU A 44 -6.09 -6.76 -14.34
N THR A 45 -5.88 -6.03 -15.45
CA THR A 45 -5.31 -6.60 -16.68
C THR A 45 -3.88 -7.09 -16.52
N ASP A 46 -3.11 -6.49 -15.63
CA ASP A 46 -1.74 -6.93 -15.30
C ASP A 46 -1.34 -6.47 -13.90
N PRO A 47 -1.57 -7.31 -12.88
CA PRO A 47 -1.22 -6.99 -11.50
C PRO A 47 0.28 -6.75 -11.27
N LEU A 48 1.16 -7.20 -12.18
CA LEU A 48 2.60 -6.98 -12.07
C LEU A 48 3.01 -5.53 -12.33
N ARG A 49 2.12 -4.73 -12.93
CA ARG A 49 2.37 -3.30 -13.18
C ARG A 49 2.64 -2.51 -11.91
N TYR A 50 2.13 -2.95 -10.74
CA TYR A 50 2.44 -2.35 -9.45
C TYR A 50 3.94 -2.33 -9.11
N SER A 51 4.69 -3.30 -9.60
CA SER A 51 6.14 -3.38 -9.36
C SER A 51 6.97 -2.54 -10.33
N SER A 52 6.34 -1.93 -11.33
CA SER A 52 7.03 -1.09 -12.30
C SER A 52 7.46 0.25 -11.68
N PRO A 53 8.71 0.69 -11.87
CA PRO A 53 9.16 2.02 -11.43
C PRO A 53 8.29 3.17 -11.97
N ASN A 54 7.71 2.98 -13.15
CA ASN A 54 6.89 3.98 -13.84
C ASN A 54 5.38 3.75 -13.63
N PHE A 55 4.98 2.97 -12.63
CA PHE A 55 3.58 2.61 -12.40
C PHE A 55 2.66 3.83 -12.35
N HIS A 56 3.01 4.84 -11.55
CA HIS A 56 2.18 6.03 -11.38
C HIS A 56 2.03 6.85 -12.66
N SER A 57 3.09 7.03 -13.42
CA SER A 57 3.02 7.74 -14.71
C SER A 57 2.24 6.95 -15.75
N ASN A 58 2.40 5.63 -15.76
CA ASN A 58 1.69 4.77 -16.71
C ASN A 58 0.18 4.75 -16.45
N ILE A 59 -0.26 4.62 -15.19
CA ILE A 59 -1.69 4.64 -14.85
C ILE A 59 -2.28 6.03 -15.08
N SER A 60 -1.57 7.11 -14.75
CA SER A 60 -1.99 8.49 -15.02
C SER A 60 -2.22 8.70 -16.51
N ASN A 61 -1.24 8.36 -17.34
CA ASN A 61 -1.34 8.50 -18.79
C ASN A 61 -2.47 7.65 -19.38
N TYR A 62 -2.68 6.44 -18.85
CA TYR A 62 -3.78 5.57 -19.30
C TYR A 62 -5.14 6.17 -18.97
N VAL A 63 -5.35 6.62 -17.75
CA VAL A 63 -6.62 7.22 -17.32
C VAL A 63 -6.87 8.52 -18.06
N TYR A 64 -5.88 9.41 -18.13
CA TYR A 64 -5.97 10.67 -18.88
C TYR A 64 -6.38 10.45 -20.32
N LYS A 65 -5.62 9.63 -21.05
CA LYS A 65 -5.88 9.36 -22.47
C LYS A 65 -7.28 8.83 -22.73
N ASN A 66 -7.75 7.88 -21.94
CA ASN A 66 -9.07 7.31 -22.16
C ASN A 66 -10.19 8.28 -21.77
N THR A 67 -10.03 9.04 -20.68
CA THR A 67 -11.01 10.07 -20.30
C THR A 67 -11.04 11.19 -21.31
N PHE A 68 -9.89 11.63 -21.82
CA PHE A 68 -9.80 12.66 -22.86
C PHE A 68 -10.50 12.22 -24.15
N ILE A 69 -10.27 11.01 -24.63
CA ILE A 69 -10.92 10.46 -25.83
C ILE A 69 -12.45 10.46 -25.69
N MET A 70 -12.97 10.24 -24.49
CA MET A 70 -14.43 10.24 -24.23
C MET A 70 -15.04 11.66 -24.30
N LEU A 71 -14.28 12.69 -23.92
CA LEU A 71 -14.79 14.03 -23.69
C LEU A 71 -14.38 15.06 -24.75
N HIS A 72 -13.31 14.82 -25.52
CA HIS A 72 -12.72 15.81 -26.45
C HIS A 72 -13.66 16.32 -27.56
N HIS A 73 -14.74 15.58 -27.84
CA HIS A 73 -15.73 16.02 -28.82
C HIS A 73 -16.68 17.10 -28.31
N LEU A 74 -16.72 17.31 -26.99
CA LEU A 74 -17.70 18.16 -26.32
C LEU A 74 -17.11 19.48 -25.82
N TYR A 75 -15.80 19.55 -25.66
CA TYR A 75 -15.11 20.63 -24.94
C TYR A 75 -13.83 21.07 -25.67
N ASP A 76 -13.40 22.30 -25.41
CA ASP A 76 -12.13 22.84 -25.88
C ASP A 76 -10.96 22.05 -25.21
N GLU A 77 -9.96 21.67 -26.02
CA GLU A 77 -8.89 20.74 -25.61
C GLU A 77 -8.06 21.28 -24.46
N ASP A 78 -7.68 22.56 -24.49
CA ASP A 78 -6.79 23.15 -23.46
C ASP A 78 -7.49 23.22 -22.08
N ILE A 79 -8.78 23.59 -22.08
CA ILE A 79 -9.58 23.67 -20.85
C ILE A 79 -9.89 22.28 -20.32
N LEU A 80 -10.17 21.35 -21.22
CA LEU A 80 -10.48 19.96 -20.89
C LEU A 80 -9.30 19.27 -20.23
N GLU A 81 -8.07 19.47 -20.73
CA GLU A 81 -6.86 18.89 -20.16
C GLU A 81 -6.67 19.32 -18.69
N GLU A 82 -6.82 20.61 -18.41
CA GLU A 82 -6.67 21.15 -17.05
C GLU A 82 -7.71 20.55 -16.09
N GLU A 83 -8.97 20.46 -16.52
CA GLU A 83 -10.06 19.94 -15.66
C GLU A 83 -9.96 18.43 -15.45
N ILE A 84 -9.59 17.64 -16.47
CA ILE A 84 -9.33 16.20 -16.31
C ILE A 84 -8.22 15.97 -15.28
N ASN A 85 -7.13 16.72 -15.37
CA ASN A 85 -6.02 16.59 -14.43
C ASN A 85 -6.44 16.95 -12.98
N LYS A 86 -7.24 18.00 -12.78
CA LYS A 86 -7.79 18.37 -11.47
C LYS A 86 -8.67 17.28 -10.87
N ILE A 87 -9.55 16.68 -11.69
CA ILE A 87 -10.42 15.57 -11.24
C ILE A 87 -9.59 14.34 -10.96
N TYR A 88 -8.64 14.00 -11.84
CA TYR A 88 -7.75 12.84 -11.66
C TYR A 88 -6.96 12.94 -10.35
N ASP A 89 -6.41 14.09 -10.00
CA ASP A 89 -5.67 14.27 -8.76
C ASP A 89 -6.52 13.98 -7.51
N LYS A 90 -7.80 14.37 -7.53
CA LYS A 90 -8.74 14.06 -6.46
C LYS A 90 -9.02 12.56 -6.40
N VAL A 91 -9.32 11.94 -7.55
CA VAL A 91 -9.59 10.50 -7.68
C VAL A 91 -8.38 9.68 -7.26
N ASN A 92 -7.20 10.02 -7.75
CA ASN A 92 -5.95 9.33 -7.46
C ASN A 92 -5.65 9.26 -5.96
N LYS A 93 -5.82 10.38 -5.24
CA LYS A 93 -5.64 10.44 -3.79
C LYS A 93 -6.61 9.54 -3.03
N ILE A 94 -7.88 9.50 -3.46
CA ILE A 94 -8.92 8.68 -2.81
C ILE A 94 -8.71 7.20 -3.15
N TYR A 95 -8.45 6.90 -4.42
CA TYR A 95 -8.27 5.55 -4.93
C TYR A 95 -7.14 4.82 -4.21
N PHE A 96 -5.96 5.41 -4.17
CA PHE A 96 -4.81 4.78 -3.51
C PHE A 96 -4.92 4.72 -1.99
N ARG A 97 -5.69 5.63 -1.35
CA ARG A 97 -6.02 5.50 0.08
C ARG A 97 -6.79 4.23 0.40
N LYS A 98 -7.61 3.75 -0.51
CA LYS A 98 -8.39 2.51 -0.34
C LYS A 98 -7.49 1.26 -0.37
N TYR A 99 -6.47 1.26 -1.22
CA TYR A 99 -5.60 0.10 -1.47
C TYR A 99 -4.27 0.17 -0.73
N TYR A 100 -3.78 1.37 -0.47
CA TYR A 100 -2.54 1.58 0.28
C TYR A 100 -2.85 2.28 1.59
N PRO A 101 -2.80 1.56 2.73
CA PRO A 101 -2.88 2.22 4.02
C PRO A 101 -1.78 3.26 4.09
N ILE A 102 -2.17 4.49 4.40
CA ILE A 102 -1.25 5.62 4.50
C ILE A 102 -0.18 5.27 5.52
N ARG A 103 1.06 5.17 5.08
CA ARG A 103 2.20 5.11 6.00
C ARG A 103 2.24 6.42 6.74
N SER A 104 1.92 6.39 8.01
CA SER A 104 2.07 7.56 8.86
C SER A 104 3.55 7.72 9.21
N TYR A 105 4.22 8.61 8.51
CA TYR A 105 5.51 9.12 8.95
C TYR A 105 5.31 10.05 10.15
N GLU A 106 6.32 10.13 11.02
CA GLU A 106 6.27 10.92 12.25
C GLU A 106 5.86 12.39 12.01
N ASN A 107 6.26 12.95 10.87
CA ASN A 107 5.96 14.31 10.44
C ASN A 107 4.84 14.40 9.38
N SER A 108 4.10 13.34 9.15
CA SER A 108 3.01 13.38 8.18
C SER A 108 1.77 14.03 8.79
N PHE A 109 1.34 15.15 8.23
CA PHE A 109 0.07 15.80 8.57
C PHE A 109 -1.17 14.98 8.16
N ILE A 110 -0.98 13.86 7.45
CA ILE A 110 -2.04 12.90 7.08
C ILE A 110 -2.09 11.74 8.09
N ARG A 111 -1.52 11.90 9.26
CA ARG A 111 -1.53 10.87 10.30
C ARG A 111 -2.96 10.71 10.85
N ILE A 112 -3.65 9.68 10.40
CA ILE A 112 -4.95 9.30 10.95
C ILE A 112 -4.69 8.53 12.23
N LYS A 113 -5.24 9.02 13.35
CA LYS A 113 -5.24 8.24 14.60
C LYS A 113 -6.00 6.93 14.36
N PRO A 114 -5.47 5.79 14.84
CA PRO A 114 -6.19 4.53 14.71
C PRO A 114 -7.52 4.61 15.45
N ASN A 115 -8.57 4.07 14.84
CA ASN A 115 -9.80 3.81 15.57
C ASN A 115 -9.53 2.61 16.51
N ILE A 116 -9.51 2.88 17.82
CA ILE A 116 -9.10 1.91 18.84
C ILE A 116 -10.03 0.70 18.83
N GLU A 117 -11.34 0.89 18.70
CA GLU A 117 -12.32 -0.21 18.68
C GLU A 117 -12.10 -1.14 17.48
N ASN A 118 -11.92 -0.57 16.29
CA ASN A 118 -11.63 -1.35 15.09
C ASN A 118 -10.28 -2.07 15.17
N MET A 119 -9.27 -1.46 15.80
CA MET A 119 -7.98 -2.09 16.01
C MET A 119 -8.06 -3.22 17.04
N LEU A 120 -8.82 -3.04 18.11
CA LEU A 120 -9.06 -4.09 19.11
C LEU A 120 -9.69 -5.33 18.47
N VAL A 121 -10.72 -5.14 17.64
CA VAL A 121 -11.36 -6.25 16.91
C VAL A 121 -10.34 -6.98 16.02
N LYS A 122 -9.50 -6.24 15.29
CA LYS A 122 -8.46 -6.83 14.44
C LYS A 122 -7.38 -7.59 15.23
N ILE A 123 -6.90 -7.02 16.33
CA ILE A 123 -5.90 -7.65 17.19
C ILE A 123 -6.48 -8.95 17.79
N ASN A 124 -7.68 -8.90 18.36
CA ASN A 124 -8.36 -10.08 18.90
C ASN A 124 -8.57 -11.15 17.81
N HIS A 125 -8.93 -10.75 16.60
CA HIS A 125 -9.06 -11.67 15.47
C HIS A 125 -7.72 -12.35 15.12
N ILE A 126 -6.62 -11.60 15.12
CA ILE A 126 -5.28 -12.15 14.88
C ILE A 126 -4.88 -13.11 16.02
N GLU A 127 -5.11 -12.73 17.26
CA GLU A 127 -4.76 -13.54 18.44
C GLU A 127 -5.51 -14.87 18.52
N ASN A 128 -6.71 -14.92 17.99
CA ASN A 128 -7.51 -16.16 17.92
C ASN A 128 -7.10 -17.11 16.79
N LYS A 129 -6.15 -16.72 15.93
CA LYS A 129 -5.63 -17.60 14.87
C LYS A 129 -4.52 -18.51 15.37
N PRO A 130 -4.40 -19.73 14.83
CA PRO A 130 -3.23 -20.57 15.08
C PRO A 130 -1.95 -19.86 14.64
N GLN A 131 -1.02 -19.68 15.55
CA GLN A 131 0.25 -19.01 15.35
C GLN A 131 1.34 -19.75 16.12
N PRO A 132 2.07 -20.67 15.46
CA PRO A 132 3.23 -21.27 16.08
C PRO A 132 4.29 -20.21 16.43
N ASP A 133 4.91 -20.35 17.59
CA ASP A 133 5.97 -19.46 18.05
C ASP A 133 7.12 -19.42 17.04
N GLN A 134 7.66 -18.23 16.81
CA GLN A 134 8.73 -18.02 15.86
C GLN A 134 9.93 -18.91 16.14
N ARG A 135 10.58 -19.39 15.07
CA ARG A 135 11.80 -20.20 15.11
C ARG A 135 11.63 -21.61 15.70
N THR A 136 10.40 -22.04 15.98
CA THR A 136 10.09 -23.43 16.31
C THR A 136 9.96 -24.29 15.05
N LYS A 137 10.04 -25.64 15.20
CA LYS A 137 9.82 -26.55 14.09
C LYS A 137 8.44 -26.38 13.47
N GLU A 138 7.44 -26.24 14.31
CA GLU A 138 6.03 -26.00 13.94
C GLU A 138 5.88 -24.71 13.13
N TRP A 139 6.63 -23.67 13.47
CA TRP A 139 6.62 -22.42 12.74
C TRP A 139 7.24 -22.57 11.33
N TYR A 140 8.34 -23.31 11.19
CA TYR A 140 8.92 -23.59 9.89
C TYR A 140 7.98 -24.42 9.02
N GLU A 141 7.32 -25.45 9.57
CA GLU A 141 6.33 -26.25 8.87
C GLU A 141 5.11 -25.44 8.44
N PHE A 142 4.61 -24.58 9.32
CA PHE A 142 3.48 -23.68 9.04
C PHE A 142 3.83 -22.74 7.88
N ARG A 143 5.00 -22.10 7.94
CA ARG A 143 5.47 -21.16 6.88
C ARG A 143 5.81 -21.85 5.56
N TYR A 144 6.21 -23.11 5.62
CA TYR A 144 6.53 -23.86 4.41
C TYR A 144 5.33 -23.93 3.46
N ASN A 145 4.14 -24.05 3.98
CA ASN A 145 2.89 -24.13 3.22
C ASN A 145 2.36 -22.75 2.75
N LEU A 146 3.09 -21.66 3.05
CA LEU A 146 2.68 -20.29 2.76
C LEU A 146 3.73 -19.59 1.89
N ILE A 147 3.28 -18.70 1.02
CA ILE A 147 4.14 -17.65 0.47
C ILE A 147 4.20 -16.55 1.52
N THR A 148 5.35 -16.41 2.16
CA THR A 148 5.52 -15.43 3.24
C THR A 148 5.94 -14.07 2.69
N ALA A 149 5.70 -13.00 3.45
CA ALA A 149 6.08 -11.63 3.07
C ALA A 149 7.55 -11.53 2.63
N SER A 150 8.45 -12.29 3.29
CA SER A 150 9.88 -12.31 2.96
C SER A 150 10.23 -12.93 1.59
N ASN A 151 9.38 -13.77 1.03
CA ASN A 151 9.62 -14.41 -0.26
C ASN A 151 8.56 -14.09 -1.35
N ALA A 152 7.51 -13.33 -1.01
CA ALA A 152 6.46 -12.93 -1.94
C ALA A 152 7.00 -12.15 -3.15
N TRP A 153 8.07 -11.36 -2.96
CA TRP A 153 8.73 -10.62 -4.04
C TRP A 153 9.20 -11.52 -5.20
N LYS A 154 9.52 -12.80 -4.94
CA LYS A 154 9.94 -13.75 -5.98
C LYS A 154 8.83 -14.00 -6.99
N ALA A 155 7.57 -14.00 -6.54
CA ALA A 155 6.41 -14.16 -7.42
C ALA A 155 6.17 -12.95 -8.35
N LEU A 156 6.79 -11.80 -8.04
CA LEU A 156 6.59 -10.54 -8.76
C LEU A 156 7.82 -10.09 -9.56
N LYS A 157 8.93 -10.83 -9.53
CA LYS A 157 10.20 -10.36 -10.10
C LYS A 157 10.45 -10.85 -11.54
N SER A 158 10.78 -12.11 -11.68
CA SER A 158 11.15 -12.68 -12.97
C SER A 158 10.77 -14.17 -13.02
N GLN A 159 10.66 -14.73 -14.23
CA GLN A 159 10.35 -16.15 -14.38
C GLN A 159 11.35 -17.05 -13.62
N ALA A 160 12.63 -16.69 -13.60
CA ALA A 160 13.63 -17.44 -12.84
C ALA A 160 13.37 -17.39 -11.32
N ALA A 161 12.95 -16.24 -10.78
CA ALA A 161 12.59 -16.12 -9.37
C ALA A 161 11.30 -16.88 -9.03
N ILE A 162 10.31 -16.86 -9.93
CA ILE A 162 9.09 -17.66 -9.81
C ILE A 162 9.43 -19.13 -9.78
N ASN A 163 10.24 -19.61 -10.73
CA ASN A 163 10.68 -21.02 -10.78
C ASN A 163 11.44 -21.43 -9.52
N GLN A 164 12.29 -20.54 -8.98
CA GLN A 164 12.96 -20.78 -7.71
C GLN A 164 11.97 -20.93 -6.55
N LEU A 165 10.97 -20.08 -6.47
CA LEU A 165 9.92 -20.15 -5.44
C LEU A 165 9.13 -21.46 -5.54
N ILE A 166 8.76 -21.88 -6.77
CA ILE A 166 8.07 -23.15 -7.01
C ILE A 166 8.94 -24.32 -6.54
N VAL A 167 10.20 -24.35 -6.93
CA VAL A 167 11.13 -25.41 -6.52
C VAL A 167 11.29 -25.45 -5.00
N GLU A 168 11.40 -24.30 -4.34
CA GLU A 168 11.48 -24.22 -2.88
C GLU A 168 10.23 -24.82 -2.21
N LYS A 169 9.05 -24.59 -2.78
CA LYS A 169 7.77 -25.09 -2.24
C LYS A 169 7.46 -26.55 -2.60
N CYS A 170 8.09 -27.10 -3.63
CA CYS A 170 7.93 -28.48 -4.03
C CYS A 170 8.97 -29.44 -3.41
N LYS A 171 10.06 -28.92 -2.86
CA LYS A 171 11.06 -29.75 -2.16
C LYS A 171 10.55 -30.16 -0.80
N HIS A 172 10.96 -31.32 -0.31
CA HIS A 172 10.67 -31.71 1.05
C HIS A 172 11.29 -30.70 2.06
N LEU A 173 10.54 -30.33 3.09
CA LEU A 173 11.03 -29.45 4.12
C LEU A 173 12.05 -30.21 4.98
N ASP A 174 13.28 -29.74 4.96
CA ASP A 174 14.33 -30.22 5.86
C ASP A 174 14.48 -29.19 6.99
N THR A 175 14.02 -29.55 8.18
CA THR A 175 14.10 -28.69 9.37
C THR A 175 15.44 -28.82 10.08
N SER A 176 16.24 -29.84 9.83
CA SER A 176 17.53 -30.07 10.49
C SER A 176 18.55 -28.95 10.26
N LYS A 177 18.44 -28.26 9.14
CA LYS A 177 19.27 -27.09 8.83
C LYS A 177 19.08 -25.89 9.77
N TYR A 178 18.00 -25.88 10.57
CA TYR A 178 17.72 -24.83 11.54
C TYR A 178 18.23 -25.17 12.93
N ASP A 179 18.69 -26.40 13.17
CA ASP A 179 19.23 -26.86 14.45
C ASP A 179 20.64 -26.30 14.69
N VAL A 180 21.32 -25.86 13.65
CA VAL A 180 22.69 -25.30 13.74
C VAL A 180 22.65 -23.79 13.60
N VAL A 181 22.97 -23.07 14.68
CA VAL A 181 23.05 -21.61 14.69
C VAL A 181 24.45 -21.16 14.25
N ASN A 182 24.55 -20.53 13.09
CA ASN A 182 25.78 -19.89 12.66
C ASN A 182 25.85 -18.45 13.21
N THR A 183 26.65 -18.25 14.24
CA THR A 183 26.78 -16.98 14.98
C THR A 183 27.53 -15.89 14.20
N SER A 184 28.20 -16.23 13.09
CA SER A 184 28.98 -15.29 12.28
C SER A 184 28.19 -14.66 11.12
N THR A 185 26.88 -14.87 11.06
CA THR A 185 26.06 -14.35 9.98
C THR A 185 25.39 -13.01 10.35
N PRO A 186 25.16 -12.11 9.35
CA PRO A 186 24.36 -10.91 9.56
C PRO A 186 22.95 -11.21 10.11
N MET A 187 22.38 -12.37 9.74
CA MET A 187 21.08 -12.80 10.25
C MET A 187 21.13 -13.07 11.76
N HIS A 188 22.19 -13.73 12.25
CA HIS A 188 22.38 -13.93 13.69
C HIS A 188 22.56 -12.61 14.43
N HIS A 189 23.33 -11.68 13.87
CA HIS A 189 23.47 -10.33 14.44
C HIS A 189 22.12 -9.62 14.53
N GLY A 190 21.33 -9.63 13.45
CA GLY A 190 19.98 -9.06 13.44
C GLY A 190 19.10 -9.63 14.56
N ASN A 191 19.04 -10.96 14.67
CA ASN A 191 18.24 -11.65 15.69
C ASN A 191 18.71 -11.36 17.13
N LYS A 192 20.04 -11.29 17.33
CA LYS A 192 20.61 -11.04 18.65
C LYS A 192 20.18 -9.69 19.26
N TYR A 193 20.03 -8.67 18.42
CA TYR A 193 19.71 -7.31 18.86
C TYR A 193 18.24 -6.94 18.67
N GLU A 194 17.40 -7.87 18.20
CA GLU A 194 15.98 -7.62 17.92
C GLU A 194 15.24 -7.20 19.19
N ASP A 195 15.38 -7.96 20.29
CA ASP A 195 14.73 -7.65 21.56
C ASP A 195 15.16 -6.29 22.12
N VAL A 196 16.45 -5.97 22.05
CA VAL A 196 16.98 -4.68 22.51
C VAL A 196 16.41 -3.54 21.67
N SER A 197 16.27 -3.75 20.39
CA SER A 197 15.68 -2.75 19.48
C SER A 197 14.19 -2.55 19.77
N ILE A 198 13.47 -3.60 20.10
CA ILE A 198 12.06 -3.52 20.55
C ILE A 198 11.98 -2.75 21.87
N MET A 199 12.79 -3.06 22.85
CA MET A 199 12.84 -2.33 24.13
C MET A 199 13.10 -0.84 23.92
N PHE A 200 14.08 -0.50 23.06
CA PHE A 200 14.38 0.88 22.69
C PHE A 200 13.19 1.56 22.00
N TYR A 201 12.51 0.85 21.11
CA TYR A 201 11.31 1.36 20.44
C TYR A 201 10.19 1.63 21.46
N GLU A 202 9.94 0.70 22.39
CA GLU A 202 8.94 0.84 23.44
C GLU A 202 9.22 2.05 24.35
N GLU A 203 10.44 2.20 24.79
CA GLU A 203 10.90 3.35 25.59
C GLU A 203 10.73 4.66 24.84
N LYS A 204 11.26 4.73 23.61
CA LYS A 204 11.24 5.93 22.78
C LYS A 204 9.82 6.43 22.48
N TYR A 205 8.88 5.53 22.30
CA TYR A 205 7.52 5.87 21.88
C TYR A 205 6.48 5.67 22.97
N ASN A 206 6.92 5.36 24.19
CA ASN A 206 6.08 5.07 25.35
C ASN A 206 4.92 4.14 24.96
N THR A 207 5.25 2.92 24.57
CA THR A 207 4.30 1.96 24.01
C THR A 207 4.69 0.53 24.35
N LYS A 208 3.87 -0.45 23.97
CA LYS A 208 4.13 -1.87 24.17
C LYS A 208 3.95 -2.65 22.89
N VAL A 209 4.92 -3.51 22.60
CA VAL A 209 4.94 -4.40 21.43
C VAL A 209 4.78 -5.84 21.91
N LYS A 210 3.92 -6.60 21.26
CA LYS A 210 3.72 -8.03 21.49
C LYS A 210 4.19 -8.81 20.28
N ASP A 211 4.90 -9.91 20.52
CA ASP A 211 5.32 -10.84 19.49
C ASP A 211 4.15 -11.62 18.93
N TYR A 212 4.25 -11.92 17.64
CA TYR A 212 3.30 -12.77 16.94
C TYR A 212 4.05 -13.80 16.09
N GLY A 213 3.47 -14.96 15.94
CA GLY A 213 3.98 -16.00 15.06
C GLY A 213 3.76 -15.67 13.57
N CYS A 214 3.54 -16.70 12.76
CA CYS A 214 3.18 -16.50 11.37
C CYS A 214 1.67 -16.33 11.22
N ILE A 215 1.24 -15.16 10.84
CA ILE A 215 -0.17 -14.79 10.66
C ILE A 215 -0.57 -15.13 9.22
N LYS A 216 -1.55 -16.01 9.06
CA LYS A 216 -2.12 -16.37 7.77
C LYS A 216 -3.13 -15.32 7.30
N HIS A 217 -3.10 -14.97 6.02
CA HIS A 217 -4.02 -14.01 5.43
C HIS A 217 -5.46 -14.58 5.33
N ASP A 218 -6.48 -13.78 5.65
CA ASP A 218 -7.87 -14.22 5.74
C ASP A 218 -8.47 -14.64 4.40
N LYS A 219 -8.24 -13.86 3.36
CA LYS A 219 -8.80 -14.12 2.01
C LYS A 219 -7.88 -15.00 1.17
N HIS A 220 -6.58 -14.77 1.25
CA HIS A 220 -5.57 -15.47 0.44
C HIS A 220 -4.82 -16.46 1.32
N HIS A 221 -5.42 -17.61 1.55
CA HIS A 221 -4.92 -18.63 2.50
C HIS A 221 -3.52 -19.18 2.21
N PHE A 222 -2.97 -18.88 1.04
CA PHE A 222 -1.59 -19.21 0.66
C PHE A 222 -0.58 -18.13 1.08
N LEU A 223 -1.03 -16.98 1.60
CA LEU A 223 -0.15 -15.90 2.07
C LEU A 223 -0.02 -15.90 3.59
N GLY A 224 1.14 -15.49 4.07
CA GLY A 224 1.39 -15.28 5.49
C GLY A 224 2.48 -14.26 5.75
N ALA A 225 2.51 -13.73 6.97
CA ALA A 225 3.54 -12.80 7.41
C ALA A 225 3.86 -13.03 8.89
N SER A 226 5.13 -12.87 9.26
CA SER A 226 5.58 -12.85 10.65
C SER A 226 6.17 -11.48 10.90
N PRO A 227 5.42 -10.54 11.51
CA PRO A 227 5.98 -9.28 11.96
C PRO A 227 6.91 -9.52 13.15
N ASP A 228 7.88 -8.63 13.36
CA ASP A 228 8.72 -8.67 14.56
C ASP A 228 7.92 -8.24 15.81
N GLY A 229 6.73 -7.69 15.62
CA GLY A 229 5.74 -7.43 16.67
C GLY A 229 4.59 -6.56 16.21
N ILE A 230 3.58 -6.44 17.07
CA ILE A 230 2.45 -5.50 16.87
C ILE A 230 2.31 -4.67 18.15
N ASN A 231 2.14 -3.38 17.98
CA ASN A 231 1.88 -2.47 19.09
C ASN A 231 0.50 -2.73 19.68
N ILE A 232 0.47 -3.12 20.96
CA ILE A 232 -0.75 -3.49 21.70
C ILE A 232 -1.18 -2.47 22.76
N ASP A 233 -0.45 -1.37 22.90
CA ASP A 233 -0.81 -0.31 23.83
C ASP A 233 -1.93 0.57 23.26
N ASN A 234 -3.14 0.42 23.78
CA ASN A 234 -4.32 1.14 23.31
C ASN A 234 -4.32 2.63 23.69
N THR A 235 -3.41 3.07 24.53
CA THR A 235 -3.22 4.49 24.86
C THR A 235 -2.29 5.19 23.85
N SER A 236 -1.50 4.40 23.11
CA SER A 236 -0.56 4.89 22.11
C SER A 236 -1.25 5.20 20.79
N ASP A 237 -0.81 6.28 20.16
CA ASP A 237 -1.20 6.60 18.78
C ASP A 237 -0.66 5.61 17.75
N ARG A 238 0.14 4.64 18.22
CA ARG A 238 0.72 3.56 17.43
C ARG A 238 -0.02 2.24 17.59
N TYR A 239 -1.13 2.22 18.32
CA TYR A 239 -1.93 1.02 18.55
C TYR A 239 -2.27 0.28 17.25
N GLY A 240 -2.00 -1.03 17.22
CA GLY A 240 -2.23 -1.88 16.06
C GLY A 240 -1.19 -1.77 14.94
N ARG A 241 -0.13 -0.97 15.09
CA ARG A 241 0.97 -0.92 14.11
C ARG A 241 1.86 -2.14 14.21
N MET A 242 2.13 -2.75 13.06
CA MET A 242 3.19 -3.73 12.94
C MET A 242 4.56 -3.05 13.03
N VAL A 243 5.47 -3.71 13.69
CA VAL A 243 6.87 -3.33 13.84
C VAL A 243 7.72 -4.30 13.03
N GLU A 244 8.69 -3.77 12.33
CA GLU A 244 9.73 -4.53 11.62
C GLU A 244 11.08 -3.95 12.02
N ILE A 245 11.93 -4.78 12.60
CA ILE A 245 13.25 -4.39 13.11
C ILE A 245 14.32 -4.75 12.09
N LYS A 246 15.25 -3.83 11.89
CA LYS A 246 16.43 -4.06 11.06
C LYS A 246 17.66 -3.58 11.83
N ASN A 247 18.53 -4.52 12.18
CA ASN A 247 19.81 -4.26 12.83
C ASN A 247 20.93 -4.48 11.83
N PRO A 248 21.37 -3.42 11.10
CA PRO A 248 22.46 -3.54 10.16
C PRO A 248 23.78 -3.85 10.88
N THR A 249 24.66 -4.62 10.24
CA THR A 249 26.01 -4.92 10.72
C THR A 249 26.98 -3.81 10.33
#